data_2a77beaf291625d0fa0e663c38188ad6
#
_entry.id   2a77beaf291625d0fa0e663c38188ad6
#
_cell.length_a   1.000
_cell.length_b   1.000
_cell.length_c   1.000
_cell.angle_alpha   90.00
_cell.angle_beta   90.00
_cell.angle_gamma   90.00
#
_symmetry.space_group_name_H-M   'P 1'
#
loop_
_entity.id
_entity.type
_entity.pdbx_description
1 polymer ?
#
loop_
_entity_poly.entity_id
_entity_poly.type
_entity_poly.pdbx_seq_one_letter_code
_entity_poly.pdbx_strand_id
1 'polypeptide(L)'
;IALSIKRNNAKKNKKNSSDGFRYAILPDTYKLGENSAIFVADTIKKIVAKKGYANVIFATGASQFHFINYLITIAGIPWDKVTAYHLDEYVGLIGGEEHGASFRKYLKERLFSKLKPQPKKVNYVDPDNYEDYEKILAAVEIDLACIGIGENGHIAFNDPPVADFNDPKLVKVVELDEKCRQQQLGEGWFNSLAEVPKTAITLTVPAIMRAKIISCVVPDERKAIAVRDTLNDAISTK
;
A
#
# COMPACT_ATOMS: atom_id res chain seq x y z
N ILE A 1 7.13 -1.28 -12.87
CA ILE A 1 7.96 -0.19 -12.33
C ILE A 1 7.97 -0.27 -10.83
N ALA A 2 9.15 -0.29 -10.21
CA ALA A 2 9.30 -0.10 -8.78
C ALA A 2 9.62 1.36 -8.53
N LEU A 3 8.79 2.02 -7.75
CA LEU A 3 8.98 3.39 -7.33
C LEU A 3 9.40 3.41 -5.86
N SER A 4 10.46 4.11 -5.53
CA SER A 4 10.87 4.34 -4.14
C SER A 4 10.98 5.83 -3.90
N ILE A 5 10.20 6.34 -2.98
CA ILE A 5 10.23 7.75 -2.56
C ILE A 5 10.90 7.82 -1.19
N LYS A 6 12.07 8.46 -1.12
CA LYS A 6 12.70 8.86 0.14
C LYS A 6 12.44 10.32 0.38
N ARG A 7 11.70 10.68 1.43
CA ARG A 7 11.74 12.04 1.95
C ARG A 7 13.04 12.22 2.75
N ASN A 8 14.04 12.85 2.14
CA ASN A 8 15.25 13.29 2.86
C ASN A 8 15.13 14.79 3.16
N ASN A 9 15.03 15.12 4.45
CA ASN A 9 15.37 16.45 4.94
C ASN A 9 16.89 16.62 4.98
N ALA A 10 17.57 16.64 3.84
CA ALA A 10 19.01 16.94 3.79
C ALA A 10 19.39 17.56 2.45
N LYS A 11 20.20 18.61 2.58
CA LYS A 11 20.68 19.56 1.58
C LYS A 11 21.13 18.97 0.24
N LYS A 12 20.84 19.74 -0.81
CA LYS A 12 21.16 19.61 -2.22
C LYS A 12 22.55 18.99 -2.53
N ASN A 13 22.53 17.89 -3.28
CA ASN A 13 23.59 17.63 -4.26
C ASN A 13 22.92 17.11 -5.55
N LYS A 14 23.15 17.84 -6.63
CA LYS A 14 22.59 17.61 -7.96
C LYS A 14 23.14 16.33 -8.58
N LYS A 15 22.24 15.37 -8.90
CA LYS A 15 22.24 14.61 -10.17
C LYS A 15 20.93 13.80 -10.24
N ASN A 16 20.04 14.16 -11.15
CA ASN A 16 18.85 13.44 -11.63
C ASN A 16 17.90 12.83 -10.56
N SER A 17 17.54 13.55 -9.52
CA SER A 17 16.42 13.23 -8.63
C SER A 17 15.85 14.53 -8.10
N SER A 18 14.64 14.88 -8.54
CA SER A 18 13.82 15.81 -7.79
C SER A 18 13.50 15.15 -6.44
N ASP A 19 13.96 15.74 -5.36
CA ASP A 19 13.52 15.50 -3.97
C ASP A 19 13.37 14.05 -3.47
N GLY A 20 14.34 13.17 -3.76
CA GLY A 20 14.34 11.83 -3.17
C GLY A 20 13.46 10.80 -3.87
N PHE A 21 12.82 11.15 -4.99
CA PHE A 21 12.09 10.22 -5.84
C PHE A 21 13.06 9.38 -6.68
N ARG A 22 12.86 8.06 -6.68
CA ARG A 22 13.64 7.11 -7.48
C ARG A 22 12.71 6.09 -8.08
N TYR A 23 12.95 5.68 -9.32
CA TYR A 23 12.23 4.59 -9.96
C TYR A 23 13.18 3.65 -10.69
N ALA A 24 12.73 2.42 -10.89
CA ALA A 24 13.39 1.43 -11.72
C ALA A 24 12.34 0.73 -12.60
N ILE A 25 12.67 0.58 -13.88
CA ILE A 25 11.89 -0.25 -14.81
C ILE A 25 12.58 -1.61 -14.85
N LEU A 26 11.83 -2.66 -14.57
CA LEU A 26 12.34 -4.02 -14.47
C LEU A 26 11.72 -4.89 -15.55
N PRO A 27 12.41 -5.95 -16.02
CA PRO A 27 12.02 -6.68 -17.21
C PRO A 27 10.71 -7.45 -17.07
N ASP A 28 10.37 -7.87 -15.86
CA ASP A 28 9.17 -8.64 -15.58
C ASP A 28 8.66 -8.45 -14.14
N THR A 29 7.49 -9.01 -13.85
CA THR A 29 6.83 -8.90 -12.54
C THR A 29 7.56 -9.66 -11.43
N TYR A 30 8.32 -10.71 -11.77
CA TYR A 30 9.13 -11.46 -10.80
C TYR A 30 10.31 -10.64 -10.32
N LYS A 31 11.06 -10.04 -11.26
CA LYS A 31 12.17 -9.13 -10.93
C LYS A 31 11.70 -7.88 -10.21
N LEU A 32 10.51 -7.39 -10.56
CA LEU A 32 9.88 -6.29 -9.85
C LEU A 32 9.58 -6.66 -8.38
N GLY A 33 8.97 -7.82 -8.16
CA GLY A 33 8.67 -8.33 -6.82
C GLY A 33 9.94 -8.57 -5.99
N GLU A 34 10.93 -9.25 -6.57
CA GLU A 34 12.22 -9.52 -5.94
C GLU A 34 12.92 -8.23 -5.49
N ASN A 35 13.06 -7.27 -6.40
CA ASN A 35 13.75 -6.01 -6.13
C ASN A 35 13.06 -5.19 -5.03
N SER A 36 11.72 -5.13 -5.09
CA SER A 36 10.91 -4.43 -4.09
C SER A 36 10.98 -5.12 -2.72
N ALA A 37 10.97 -6.45 -2.69
CA ALA A 37 11.09 -7.21 -1.45
C ALA A 37 12.45 -7.01 -0.77
N ILE A 38 13.55 -7.04 -1.53
CA ILE A 38 14.89 -6.74 -1.03
C ILE A 38 14.95 -5.31 -0.47
N PHE A 39 14.43 -4.34 -1.23
CA PHE A 39 14.40 -2.95 -0.78
C PHE A 39 13.64 -2.76 0.53
N VAL A 40 12.45 -3.37 0.65
CA VAL A 40 11.61 -3.30 1.85
C VAL A 40 12.28 -4.01 3.03
N ALA A 41 12.82 -5.21 2.82
CA ALA A 41 13.53 -5.97 3.84
C ALA A 41 14.73 -5.19 4.41
N ASP A 42 15.57 -4.65 3.54
CA ASP A 42 16.73 -3.84 3.94
C ASP A 42 16.32 -2.55 4.64
N THR A 43 15.22 -1.94 4.20
CA THR A 43 14.67 -0.74 4.82
C THR A 43 14.19 -1.03 6.24
N ILE A 44 13.43 -2.11 6.44
CA ILE A 44 12.98 -2.52 7.78
C ILE A 44 14.17 -2.82 8.68
N LYS A 45 15.16 -3.61 8.22
CA LYS A 45 16.38 -3.92 8.97
C LYS A 45 17.11 -2.65 9.43
N LYS A 46 17.29 -1.68 8.53
CA LYS A 46 17.94 -0.40 8.82
C LYS A 46 17.16 0.45 9.82
N ILE A 47 15.83 0.50 9.69
CA ILE A 47 14.96 1.24 10.61
C ILE A 47 15.02 0.63 11.99
N VAL A 48 14.86 -0.69 12.11
CA VAL A 48 14.90 -1.38 13.39
C VAL A 48 16.29 -1.27 14.04
N ALA A 49 17.37 -1.40 13.28
CA ALA A 49 18.72 -1.21 13.81
C ALA A 49 18.94 0.19 14.39
N LYS A 50 18.32 1.23 13.79
CA LYS A 50 18.44 2.62 14.24
C LYS A 50 17.48 3.00 15.38
N LYS A 51 16.25 2.49 15.34
CA LYS A 51 15.11 2.97 16.14
C LYS A 51 14.60 1.94 17.14
N GLY A 52 14.98 0.67 16.98
CA GLY A 52 14.52 -0.45 17.80
C GLY A 52 13.17 -1.04 17.38
N TYR A 53 12.45 -0.39 16.47
CA TYR A 53 11.16 -0.85 15.95
C TYR A 53 10.88 -0.22 14.58
N ALA A 54 9.86 -0.74 13.86
CA ALA A 54 9.37 -0.13 12.63
C ALA A 54 7.83 -0.18 12.56
N ASN A 55 7.23 0.89 12.01
CA ASN A 55 5.80 0.98 11.70
C ASN A 55 5.63 0.95 10.19
N VAL A 56 4.94 -0.09 9.67
CA VAL A 56 4.89 -0.37 8.23
C VAL A 56 3.45 -0.54 7.76
N ILE A 57 3.04 0.23 6.76
CA ILE A 57 1.76 0.05 6.05
C ILE A 57 1.94 -0.97 4.94
N PHE A 58 0.99 -1.87 4.79
CA PHE A 58 0.91 -2.86 3.72
C PHE A 58 -0.37 -2.74 2.92
N ALA A 59 -0.22 -2.59 1.60
CA ALA A 59 -1.29 -2.72 0.62
C ALA A 59 -1.56 -4.18 0.27
N THR A 60 -2.64 -4.38 -0.45
CA THR A 60 -3.12 -5.66 -0.96
C THR A 60 -3.28 -5.63 -2.48
N GLY A 61 -3.97 -6.63 -3.03
CA GLY A 61 -4.27 -6.74 -4.44
C GLY A 61 -3.22 -7.49 -5.26
N ALA A 62 -3.55 -7.74 -6.52
CA ALA A 62 -2.73 -8.55 -7.42
C ALA A 62 -1.33 -7.95 -7.65
N SER A 63 -1.21 -6.62 -7.61
CA SER A 63 0.07 -5.93 -7.75
C SER A 63 1.11 -6.32 -6.70
N GLN A 64 0.67 -6.78 -5.53
CA GLN A 64 1.54 -7.11 -4.40
C GLN A 64 1.97 -8.59 -4.38
N PHE A 65 1.43 -9.46 -5.25
CA PHE A 65 1.68 -10.90 -5.17
C PHE A 65 3.16 -11.27 -5.24
N HIS A 66 3.88 -10.82 -6.25
CA HIS A 66 5.29 -11.17 -6.40
C HIS A 66 6.15 -10.54 -5.31
N PHE A 67 5.86 -9.29 -4.93
CA PHE A 67 6.52 -8.61 -3.83
C PHE A 67 6.37 -9.39 -2.51
N ILE A 68 5.15 -9.75 -2.13
CA ILE A 68 4.89 -10.50 -0.89
C ILE A 68 5.51 -11.88 -0.94
N ASN A 69 5.37 -12.61 -2.07
CA ASN A 69 5.94 -13.94 -2.22
C ASN A 69 7.46 -13.96 -2.03
N TYR A 70 8.17 -12.94 -2.49
CA TYR A 70 9.60 -12.81 -2.22
C TYR A 70 9.90 -12.34 -0.80
N LEU A 71 9.15 -11.38 -0.29
CA LEU A 71 9.38 -10.81 1.04
C LEU A 71 9.35 -11.88 2.14
N ILE A 72 8.42 -12.82 2.08
CA ILE A 72 8.29 -13.91 3.05
C ILE A 72 9.45 -14.91 3.00
N THR A 73 10.26 -14.93 1.94
CA THR A 73 11.44 -15.81 1.82
C THR A 73 12.71 -15.16 2.34
N ILE A 74 12.73 -13.85 2.56
CA ILE A 74 13.93 -13.14 3.01
C ILE A 74 14.16 -13.35 4.51
N ALA A 75 15.27 -14.00 4.82
CA ALA A 75 15.65 -14.25 6.21
C ALA A 75 16.15 -12.99 6.94
N GLY A 76 16.09 -13.04 8.27
CA GLY A 76 16.70 -12.04 9.15
C GLY A 76 16.00 -10.69 9.17
N ILE A 77 14.75 -10.61 8.74
CA ILE A 77 13.90 -9.44 8.99
C ILE A 77 13.38 -9.54 10.43
N PRO A 78 13.58 -8.51 11.27
CA PRO A 78 13.18 -8.55 12.68
C PRO A 78 11.68 -8.22 12.81
N TRP A 79 10.82 -9.14 12.36
CA TRP A 79 9.38 -8.95 12.36
C TRP A 79 8.79 -8.74 13.76
N ASP A 80 9.38 -9.33 14.81
CA ASP A 80 9.00 -9.12 16.21
C ASP A 80 9.18 -7.67 16.68
N LYS A 81 9.83 -6.83 15.90
CA LYS A 81 9.98 -5.38 16.11
C LYS A 81 9.11 -4.56 15.15
N VAL A 82 8.33 -5.20 14.27
CA VAL A 82 7.49 -4.52 13.29
C VAL A 82 6.05 -4.47 13.76
N THR A 83 5.47 -3.28 13.76
CA THR A 83 4.01 -3.09 13.84
C THR A 83 3.50 -2.82 12.43
N ALA A 84 2.59 -3.67 11.97
CA ALA A 84 1.99 -3.59 10.65
C ALA A 84 0.62 -2.87 10.70
N TYR A 85 0.33 -2.13 9.64
CA TYR A 85 -0.91 -1.38 9.46
C TYR A 85 -1.53 -1.71 8.11
N HIS A 86 -2.82 -2.01 8.12
CA HIS A 86 -3.62 -2.28 6.95
C HIS A 86 -3.98 -0.99 6.22
N LEU A 87 -3.93 -0.98 4.89
CA LEU A 87 -4.13 0.23 4.09
C LEU A 87 -5.61 0.56 3.89
N ASP A 88 -6.41 -0.44 3.55
CA ASP A 88 -7.80 -0.30 3.13
C ASP A 88 -8.57 -1.62 3.19
N GLU A 89 -9.90 -1.56 3.17
CA GLU A 89 -10.78 -2.74 3.15
C GLU A 89 -12.14 -2.38 2.55
N TYR A 90 -12.85 -3.34 2.00
CA TYR A 90 -14.24 -3.19 1.60
C TYR A 90 -15.17 -3.06 2.80
N VAL A 91 -16.21 -2.23 2.65
CA VAL A 91 -17.32 -2.13 3.61
C VAL A 91 -18.53 -2.87 3.05
N GLY A 92 -19.13 -3.72 3.85
CA GLY A 92 -20.31 -4.50 3.45
C GLY A 92 -20.01 -5.68 2.51
N LEU A 93 -18.79 -6.21 2.57
CA LEU A 93 -18.42 -7.41 1.82
C LEU A 93 -19.26 -8.61 2.29
N ILE A 94 -20.00 -9.22 1.38
CA ILE A 94 -20.84 -10.39 1.69
C ILE A 94 -19.91 -11.56 2.09
N GLY A 95 -20.14 -12.13 3.28
CA GLY A 95 -19.24 -13.13 3.85
C GLY A 95 -18.10 -12.54 4.69
N GLY A 96 -17.99 -11.21 4.76
CA GLY A 96 -17.05 -10.50 5.62
C GLY A 96 -15.61 -10.90 5.40
N GLU A 97 -14.87 -11.08 6.49
CA GLU A 97 -13.44 -11.45 6.47
C GLU A 97 -13.15 -12.77 5.74
N GLU A 98 -14.10 -13.69 5.70
CA GLU A 98 -13.92 -15.00 5.04
C GLU A 98 -14.07 -14.95 3.51
N HIS A 99 -14.59 -13.86 2.96
CA HIS A 99 -14.69 -13.70 1.51
C HIS A 99 -13.31 -13.66 0.85
N GLY A 100 -13.17 -14.25 -0.34
CA GLY A 100 -11.90 -14.30 -1.07
C GLY A 100 -11.30 -12.93 -1.42
N ALA A 101 -12.16 -11.91 -1.54
CA ALA A 101 -11.76 -10.53 -1.82
C ALA A 101 -11.37 -9.72 -0.57
N SER A 102 -11.54 -10.24 0.66
CA SER A 102 -11.17 -9.51 1.86
C SER A 102 -9.65 -9.22 1.87
N PHE A 103 -9.31 -7.97 2.03
CA PHE A 103 -7.91 -7.52 2.10
C PHE A 103 -7.28 -7.94 3.43
N ARG A 104 -8.05 -8.00 4.52
CA ARG A 104 -7.62 -8.56 5.80
C ARG A 104 -7.22 -10.03 5.63
N LYS A 105 -8.06 -10.85 5.00
CA LYS A 105 -7.77 -12.26 4.69
C LYS A 105 -6.53 -12.39 3.83
N TYR A 106 -6.42 -11.57 2.80
CA TYR A 106 -5.26 -11.52 1.93
C TYR A 106 -3.96 -11.34 2.71
N LEU A 107 -3.86 -10.32 3.57
CA LEU A 107 -2.66 -10.07 4.37
C LEU A 107 -2.40 -11.17 5.39
N LYS A 108 -3.45 -11.67 6.04
CA LYS A 108 -3.35 -12.76 7.02
C LYS A 108 -2.76 -14.02 6.40
N GLU A 109 -3.32 -14.47 5.26
CA GLU A 109 -2.93 -15.73 4.64
C GLU A 109 -1.66 -15.65 3.81
N ARG A 110 -1.46 -14.54 3.08
CA ARG A 110 -0.33 -14.42 2.14
C ARG A 110 0.93 -13.85 2.76
N LEU A 111 0.80 -13.05 3.81
CA LEU A 111 1.94 -12.39 4.45
C LEU A 111 2.08 -12.86 5.90
N PHE A 112 1.23 -12.39 6.79
CA PHE A 112 1.51 -12.45 8.23
C PHE A 112 1.59 -13.86 8.79
N SER A 113 0.72 -14.80 8.36
CA SER A 113 0.79 -16.20 8.84
C SER A 113 2.08 -16.92 8.46
N LYS A 114 2.82 -16.43 7.46
CA LYS A 114 4.05 -17.04 6.95
C LYS A 114 5.32 -16.45 7.53
N LEU A 115 5.24 -15.32 8.24
CA LEU A 115 6.40 -14.66 8.82
C LEU A 115 6.91 -15.37 10.07
N LYS A 116 8.23 -15.43 10.21
CA LYS A 116 8.93 -15.95 11.40
C LYS A 116 10.15 -15.10 11.68
N PRO A 117 10.21 -14.42 12.87
CA PRO A 117 9.16 -14.35 13.90
C PRO A 117 7.91 -13.64 13.40
N GLN A 118 6.81 -13.74 14.14
CA GLN A 118 5.58 -13.01 13.84
C GLN A 118 5.76 -11.50 14.08
N PRO A 119 5.02 -10.63 13.38
CA PRO A 119 5.01 -9.20 13.68
C PRO A 119 4.64 -8.93 15.13
N LYS A 120 5.24 -7.88 15.71
CA LYS A 120 4.91 -7.43 17.07
C LYS A 120 3.41 -7.18 17.24
N LYS A 121 2.80 -6.58 16.25
CA LYS A 121 1.36 -6.31 16.18
C LYS A 121 0.94 -6.12 14.73
N VAL A 122 -0.28 -6.54 14.41
CA VAL A 122 -0.95 -6.21 13.16
C VAL A 122 -2.23 -5.45 13.48
N ASN A 123 -2.35 -4.23 12.97
CA ASN A 123 -3.55 -3.42 13.10
C ASN A 123 -4.30 -3.51 11.77
N TYR A 124 -5.47 -4.15 11.79
CA TYR A 124 -6.36 -4.21 10.64
C TYR A 124 -7.35 -3.05 10.68
N VAL A 125 -7.67 -2.51 9.52
CA VAL A 125 -8.82 -1.62 9.37
C VAL A 125 -10.08 -2.41 9.68
N ASP A 126 -10.94 -1.84 10.50
CA ASP A 126 -12.25 -2.38 10.83
C ASP A 126 -13.33 -1.40 10.34
N PRO A 127 -14.19 -1.81 9.40
CA PRO A 127 -15.27 -0.97 8.92
C PRO A 127 -16.25 -0.51 10.01
N ASP A 128 -16.37 -1.29 11.08
CA ASP A 128 -17.30 -0.97 12.18
C ASP A 128 -16.67 -0.08 13.25
N ASN A 129 -15.32 0.03 13.28
CA ASN A 129 -14.57 0.81 14.30
C ASN A 129 -13.35 1.54 13.74
N TYR A 130 -13.47 2.16 12.58
CA TYR A 130 -12.35 2.84 11.91
C TYR A 130 -11.85 4.08 12.64
N GLU A 131 -12.67 4.70 13.48
CA GLU A 131 -12.27 5.86 14.29
C GLU A 131 -11.16 5.51 15.30
N ASP A 132 -11.21 4.31 15.89
CA ASP A 132 -10.14 3.85 16.77
C ASP A 132 -8.87 3.52 15.99
N TYR A 133 -9.01 3.00 14.77
CA TYR A 133 -7.88 2.82 13.87
C TYR A 133 -7.22 4.16 13.52
N GLU A 134 -8.01 5.21 13.27
CA GLU A 134 -7.49 6.56 13.04
C GLU A 134 -6.71 7.09 14.23
N LYS A 135 -7.21 6.92 15.47
CA LYS A 135 -6.48 7.28 16.70
C LYS A 135 -5.14 6.55 16.82
N ILE A 136 -5.11 5.25 16.49
CA ILE A 136 -3.87 4.46 16.48
C ILE A 136 -2.87 5.05 15.47
N LEU A 137 -3.32 5.36 14.25
CA LEU A 137 -2.48 5.96 13.22
C LEU A 137 -1.99 7.36 13.60
N ALA A 138 -2.84 8.17 14.21
CA ALA A 138 -2.48 9.52 14.65
C ALA A 138 -1.38 9.52 15.71
N ALA A 139 -1.33 8.49 16.55
CA ALA A 139 -0.38 8.39 17.66
C ALA A 139 1.02 7.89 17.24
N VAL A 140 1.23 7.53 15.95
CA VAL A 140 2.49 6.93 15.50
C VAL A 140 3.06 7.63 14.27
N GLU A 141 4.38 7.53 14.12
CA GLU A 141 5.05 7.84 12.86
C GLU A 141 5.13 6.58 12.01
N ILE A 142 4.69 6.65 10.76
CA ILE A 142 4.85 5.58 9.78
C ILE A 142 6.26 5.68 9.17
N ASP A 143 7.02 4.62 9.28
CA ASP A 143 8.38 4.57 8.77
C ASP A 143 8.42 4.18 7.29
N LEU A 144 7.55 3.25 6.89
CA LEU A 144 7.49 2.71 5.53
C LEU A 144 6.05 2.43 5.12
N ALA A 145 5.68 2.77 3.90
CA ALA A 145 4.43 2.33 3.28
C ALA A 145 4.74 1.52 2.01
N CYS A 146 4.20 0.32 1.94
CA CYS A 146 4.23 -0.55 0.76
C CYS A 146 2.89 -0.41 0.05
N ILE A 147 2.89 0.20 -1.14
CA ILE A 147 1.67 0.54 -1.88
C ILE A 147 1.75 0.13 -3.35
N GLY A 148 0.63 0.26 -4.05
CA GLY A 148 0.52 0.20 -5.52
C GLY A 148 -0.16 1.46 -6.06
N ILE A 149 -0.39 1.48 -7.38
CA ILE A 149 -1.16 2.52 -8.08
C ILE A 149 -2.26 1.84 -8.88
N GLY A 150 -3.46 2.39 -8.86
CA GLY A 150 -4.59 1.96 -9.67
C GLY A 150 -4.44 2.29 -11.15
N GLU A 151 -5.38 1.84 -11.99
CA GLU A 151 -5.34 2.06 -13.44
C GLU A 151 -5.56 3.53 -13.82
N ASN A 152 -6.26 4.28 -12.98
CA ASN A 152 -6.47 5.73 -13.11
C ASN A 152 -5.49 6.57 -12.26
N GLY A 153 -4.46 5.96 -11.69
CA GLY A 153 -3.47 6.64 -10.86
C GLY A 153 -3.81 6.76 -9.37
N HIS A 154 -4.95 6.22 -8.92
CA HIS A 154 -5.34 6.28 -7.50
C HIS A 154 -4.38 5.49 -6.59
N ILE A 155 -4.30 5.89 -5.32
CA ILE A 155 -3.59 5.17 -4.25
C ILE A 155 -4.62 4.74 -3.20
N ALA A 156 -4.63 3.46 -2.81
CA ALA A 156 -5.67 2.87 -1.96
C ALA A 156 -7.05 3.14 -2.61
N PHE A 157 -8.11 3.35 -1.87
CA PHE A 157 -9.40 3.76 -2.45
C PHE A 157 -9.58 5.29 -2.52
N ASN A 158 -8.50 6.03 -2.84
CA ASN A 158 -8.57 7.47 -3.11
C ASN A 158 -8.67 7.73 -4.63
N ASP A 159 -9.77 7.32 -5.24
CA ASP A 159 -10.09 7.61 -6.63
C ASP A 159 -10.35 9.12 -6.86
N PRO A 160 -10.25 9.64 -8.10
CA PRO A 160 -10.41 11.06 -8.40
C PRO A 160 -11.60 11.76 -7.73
N PRO A 161 -12.80 11.17 -7.66
CA PRO A 161 -13.95 11.84 -7.04
C PRO A 161 -13.82 12.07 -5.52
N VAL A 162 -12.99 11.26 -4.85
CA VAL A 162 -12.85 11.28 -3.38
C VAL A 162 -11.44 11.61 -2.90
N ALA A 163 -10.47 11.70 -3.81
CA ALA A 163 -9.09 12.05 -3.50
C ALA A 163 -8.99 13.50 -3.02
N ASP A 164 -8.39 13.69 -1.85
CA ASP A 164 -8.10 15.01 -1.30
C ASP A 164 -6.68 15.03 -0.72
N PHE A 165 -5.83 15.92 -1.24
CA PHE A 165 -4.46 16.08 -0.76
C PHE A 165 -4.35 16.81 0.58
N ASN A 166 -5.44 17.46 1.01
CA ASN A 166 -5.53 18.19 2.27
C ASN A 166 -6.58 17.59 3.21
N ASP A 167 -6.96 16.32 3.01
CA ASP A 167 -7.95 15.65 3.84
C ASP A 167 -7.57 15.75 5.33
N PRO A 168 -8.44 16.31 6.18
CA PRO A 168 -8.16 16.44 7.60
C PRO A 168 -8.17 15.10 8.35
N LYS A 169 -8.79 14.07 7.78
CA LYS A 169 -8.85 12.73 8.34
C LYS A 169 -7.66 11.88 7.91
N LEU A 170 -7.30 10.89 8.70
CA LEU A 170 -6.32 9.88 8.31
C LEU A 170 -6.98 8.64 7.72
N VAL A 171 -8.24 8.38 8.11
CA VAL A 171 -9.03 7.25 7.65
C VAL A 171 -10.44 7.74 7.31
N LYS A 172 -11.00 7.27 6.21
CA LYS A 172 -12.36 7.61 5.80
C LYS A 172 -13.07 6.46 5.10
N VAL A 173 -14.40 6.47 5.20
CA VAL A 173 -15.25 5.64 4.34
C VAL A 173 -15.52 6.41 3.05
N VAL A 174 -15.41 5.73 1.91
CA VAL A 174 -15.60 6.29 0.57
C VAL A 174 -16.60 5.48 -0.23
N GLU A 175 -17.30 6.14 -1.15
CA GLU A 175 -18.05 5.47 -2.18
C GLU A 175 -17.12 5.10 -3.34
N LEU A 176 -17.23 3.86 -3.82
CA LEU A 176 -16.50 3.37 -4.98
C LEU A 176 -17.28 3.70 -6.24
N ASP A 177 -16.69 4.46 -7.14
CA ASP A 177 -17.30 4.72 -8.43
C ASP A 177 -17.34 3.45 -9.31
N GLU A 178 -18.08 3.51 -10.40
CA GLU A 178 -18.25 2.36 -11.27
C GLU A 178 -16.92 1.91 -11.90
N LYS A 179 -16.02 2.84 -12.25
CA LYS A 179 -14.71 2.50 -12.84
C LYS A 179 -13.84 1.76 -11.84
N CYS A 180 -13.79 2.23 -10.58
CA CYS A 180 -13.10 1.54 -9.51
C CYS A 180 -13.66 0.13 -9.30
N ARG A 181 -14.98 -0.03 -9.25
CA ARG A 181 -15.63 -1.32 -9.09
C ARG A 181 -15.40 -2.25 -10.29
N GLN A 182 -15.36 -1.72 -11.51
CA GLN A 182 -15.00 -2.48 -12.72
C GLN A 182 -13.55 -2.98 -12.64
N GLN A 183 -12.62 -2.16 -12.16
CA GLN A 183 -11.24 -2.60 -11.94
C GLN A 183 -11.19 -3.76 -10.95
N GLN A 184 -11.90 -3.67 -9.83
CA GLN A 184 -11.95 -4.74 -8.81
C GLN A 184 -12.56 -6.04 -9.36
N LEU A 185 -13.61 -5.93 -10.17
CA LEU A 185 -14.17 -7.07 -10.90
C LEU A 185 -13.13 -7.68 -11.85
N GLY A 186 -12.40 -6.85 -12.60
CA GLY A 186 -11.35 -7.27 -13.53
C GLY A 186 -10.15 -7.96 -12.86
N GLU A 187 -9.96 -7.76 -11.56
CA GLU A 187 -8.95 -8.50 -10.76
C GLU A 187 -9.38 -9.93 -10.41
N GLY A 188 -10.63 -10.32 -10.72
CA GLY A 188 -11.11 -11.70 -10.61
C GLY A 188 -11.55 -12.14 -9.21
N TRP A 189 -11.79 -11.20 -8.30
CA TRP A 189 -12.24 -11.50 -6.94
C TRP A 189 -13.76 -11.62 -6.80
N PHE A 190 -14.51 -11.14 -7.79
CA PHE A 190 -15.97 -11.13 -7.82
C PHE A 190 -16.49 -11.72 -9.13
N ASN A 191 -17.67 -12.35 -9.11
CA ASN A 191 -18.27 -12.93 -10.31
C ASN A 191 -19.09 -11.90 -11.11
N SER A 192 -19.52 -10.83 -10.47
CA SER A 192 -20.31 -9.76 -11.10
C SER A 192 -20.06 -8.40 -10.44
N LEU A 193 -20.33 -7.33 -11.17
CA LEU A 193 -20.24 -5.97 -10.64
C LEU A 193 -21.21 -5.75 -9.45
N ALA A 194 -22.32 -6.46 -9.41
CA ALA A 194 -23.29 -6.38 -8.32
C ALA A 194 -22.71 -6.88 -6.99
N GLU A 195 -21.78 -7.84 -7.03
CA GLU A 195 -21.11 -8.39 -5.85
C GLU A 195 -20.00 -7.48 -5.31
N VAL A 196 -19.46 -6.60 -6.16
CA VAL A 196 -18.42 -5.65 -5.72
C VAL A 196 -19.04 -4.62 -4.77
N PRO A 197 -18.54 -4.48 -3.53
CA PRO A 197 -19.08 -3.50 -2.59
C PRO A 197 -19.09 -2.08 -3.17
N LYS A 198 -20.07 -1.28 -2.74
CA LYS A 198 -20.19 0.12 -3.16
C LYS A 198 -19.38 1.06 -2.30
N THR A 199 -18.93 0.60 -1.15
CA THR A 199 -18.18 1.41 -0.18
C THR A 199 -16.93 0.69 0.28
N ALA A 200 -15.93 1.46 0.63
CA ALA A 200 -14.68 0.98 1.20
C ALA A 200 -14.21 1.92 2.31
N ILE A 201 -13.37 1.41 3.18
CA ILE A 201 -12.64 2.20 4.15
C ILE A 201 -11.18 2.28 3.72
N THR A 202 -10.59 3.46 3.76
CA THR A 202 -9.25 3.70 3.23
C THR A 202 -8.46 4.70 4.07
N LEU A 203 -7.15 4.53 4.13
CA LEU A 203 -6.26 5.60 4.52
C LEU A 203 -6.32 6.71 3.46
N THR A 204 -6.34 7.95 3.92
CA THR A 204 -6.33 9.13 3.03
C THR A 204 -4.96 9.34 2.38
N VAL A 205 -4.91 10.14 1.30
CA VAL A 205 -3.63 10.49 0.67
C VAL A 205 -2.66 11.13 1.68
N PRO A 206 -3.07 12.13 2.50
CA PRO A 206 -2.20 12.67 3.55
C PRO A 206 -1.70 11.62 4.54
N ALA A 207 -2.54 10.68 4.96
CA ALA A 207 -2.15 9.63 5.89
C ALA A 207 -1.03 8.75 5.31
N ILE A 208 -1.15 8.33 4.06
CA ILE A 208 -0.15 7.54 3.35
C ILE A 208 1.14 8.34 3.15
N MET A 209 1.00 9.61 2.74
CA MET A 209 2.13 10.49 2.47
C MET A 209 2.90 10.94 3.73
N ARG A 210 2.39 10.67 4.94
CA ARG A 210 3.17 10.84 6.19
C ARG A 210 4.28 9.80 6.34
N ALA A 211 4.26 8.69 5.61
CA ALA A 211 5.31 7.70 5.66
C ALA A 211 6.68 8.32 5.26
N LYS A 212 7.72 8.00 6.03
CA LYS A 212 9.08 8.50 5.76
C LYS A 212 9.66 7.95 4.46
N ILE A 213 9.27 6.72 4.14
CA ILE A 213 9.66 6.02 2.92
C ILE A 213 8.42 5.38 2.33
N ILE A 214 8.25 5.49 1.02
CA ILE A 214 7.20 4.80 0.29
C ILE A 214 7.86 3.88 -0.72
N SER A 215 7.48 2.61 -0.70
CA SER A 215 7.80 1.61 -1.71
C SER A 215 6.55 1.34 -2.52
N CYS A 216 6.56 1.72 -3.78
CA CYS A 216 5.41 1.54 -4.66
C CYS A 216 5.73 0.52 -5.75
N VAL A 217 4.91 -0.52 -5.88
CA VAL A 217 5.06 -1.60 -6.85
C VAL A 217 3.92 -1.55 -7.84
N VAL A 218 4.25 -1.39 -9.12
CA VAL A 218 3.26 -1.22 -10.19
C VAL A 218 3.58 -2.19 -11.33
N PRO A 219 3.09 -3.42 -11.27
CA PRO A 219 3.23 -4.39 -12.36
C PRO A 219 2.16 -4.16 -13.42
N ASP A 220 2.36 -4.84 -14.53
CA ASP A 220 1.48 -5.11 -15.66
C ASP A 220 1.14 -3.89 -16.55
N GLU A 221 0.74 -4.23 -17.79
CA GLU A 221 0.51 -3.27 -18.87
C GLU A 221 -0.70 -2.36 -18.62
N ARG A 222 -1.72 -2.85 -17.90
CA ARG A 222 -2.92 -2.05 -17.58
C ARG A 222 -2.61 -0.79 -16.78
N LYS A 223 -1.48 -0.78 -16.08
CA LYS A 223 -1.01 0.35 -15.26
C LYS A 223 -0.05 1.27 -16.03
N ALA A 224 0.29 0.97 -17.29
CA ALA A 224 1.32 1.69 -18.04
C ALA A 224 1.00 3.18 -18.20
N ILE A 225 -0.28 3.52 -18.48
CA ILE A 225 -0.73 4.90 -18.60
C ILE A 225 -0.59 5.64 -17.27
N ALA A 226 -1.11 5.07 -16.18
CA ALA A 226 -1.03 5.66 -14.85
C ALA A 226 0.42 5.91 -14.43
N VAL A 227 1.34 4.98 -14.73
CA VAL A 227 2.77 5.15 -14.46
C VAL A 227 3.38 6.26 -15.31
N ARG A 228 3.09 6.30 -16.60
CA ARG A 228 3.56 7.37 -17.49
C ARG A 228 3.15 8.74 -16.96
N ASP A 229 1.87 8.89 -16.61
CA ASP A 229 1.31 10.15 -16.15
C ASP A 229 1.87 10.53 -14.76
N THR A 230 2.04 9.57 -13.86
CA THR A 230 2.71 9.79 -12.57
C THR A 230 4.15 10.32 -12.73
N LEU A 231 4.86 9.92 -13.79
CA LEU A 231 6.25 10.33 -14.03
C LEU A 231 6.38 11.66 -14.77
N ASN A 232 5.38 12.05 -15.56
CA ASN A 232 5.50 13.17 -16.51
C ASN A 232 4.50 14.30 -16.26
N ASP A 233 3.36 14.04 -15.63
CA ASP A 233 2.30 15.02 -15.51
C ASP A 233 2.38 15.81 -14.19
N ALA A 234 1.67 16.90 -14.13
CA ALA A 234 1.50 17.67 -12.90
C ALA A 234 0.69 16.86 -11.87
N ILE A 235 1.03 17.02 -10.60
CA ILE A 235 0.29 16.38 -9.51
C ILE A 235 -1.16 16.89 -9.52
N SER A 236 -2.12 15.95 -9.55
CA SER A 236 -3.56 16.25 -9.64
C SER A 236 -4.36 15.18 -8.90
N THR A 237 -5.59 15.55 -8.53
CA THR A 237 -6.63 14.62 -8.05
C THR A 237 -7.56 14.15 -9.17
N LYS A 238 -7.28 14.52 -10.41
CA LYS A 238 -8.09 14.22 -11.60
C LYS A 238 -7.47 13.10 -12.41
#